data_65beda86aa213dbf486491605161642c
#
_entry.id   65beda86aa213dbf486491605161642c
#
_cell.length_a   1.000
_cell.length_b   1.000
_cell.length_c   1.000
_cell.angle_alpha   90.00
_cell.angle_beta   90.00
_cell.angle_gamma   90.00
#
_symmetry.space_group_name_H-M   'P 1'
#
loop_
_entity.id
_entity.type
_entity.pdbx_description
1 polymer ?
#
loop_
_entity_poly.entity_id
_entity_poly.type
_entity_poly.pdbx_seq_one_letter_code
_entity_poly.pdbx_strand_id
1 'polypeptide(L)' 'MYDADLITTLLRYIDEYKWGWGIARRQLRMRFNVDIPVPELQQIYKQSKIKRPRV' A
#
# COMPACT_ATOMS: atom_id res chain seq x y z
N MET A 1 -11.65 5.29 -3.42
CA MET A 1 -10.82 4.54 -4.33
C MET A 1 -9.42 5.15 -4.40
N TYR A 2 -8.41 4.33 -4.45
CA TYR A 2 -7.04 4.82 -4.39
C TYR A 2 -6.36 4.73 -5.74
N ASP A 3 -5.44 5.64 -5.98
CA ASP A 3 -4.69 5.65 -7.23
C ASP A 3 -3.84 4.41 -7.39
N ALA A 4 -3.63 4.03 -8.64
CA ALA A 4 -2.75 2.91 -8.93
C ALA A 4 -1.34 3.19 -8.41
N ASP A 5 -0.90 4.44 -8.48
CA ASP A 5 0.41 4.81 -7.99
C ASP A 5 0.52 4.57 -6.49
N LEU A 6 -0.53 4.89 -5.75
CA LEU A 6 -0.52 4.69 -4.31
C LEU A 6 -0.43 3.21 -3.99
N ILE A 7 -1.21 2.40 -4.69
CA ILE A 7 -1.22 0.96 -4.45
C ILE A 7 0.13 0.37 -4.80
N THR A 8 0.68 0.75 -5.94
CA THR A 8 1.99 0.25 -6.36
C THR A 8 3.06 0.64 -5.35
N THR A 9 2.99 1.88 -4.85
CA THR A 9 3.96 2.34 -3.88
C THR A 9 3.84 1.56 -2.57
N LEU A 10 2.61 1.29 -2.15
CA LEU A 10 2.40 0.51 -0.94
C LEU A 10 3.00 -0.88 -1.07
N LEU A 11 2.74 -1.54 -2.20
CA LEU A 11 3.30 -2.86 -2.43
C LEU A 11 4.81 -2.82 -2.36
N ARG A 12 5.41 -1.79 -2.93
CA ARG A 12 6.86 -1.65 -2.92
C ARG A 12 7.39 -1.45 -1.52
N TYR A 13 6.69 -0.64 -0.72
CA TYR A 13 7.11 -0.39 0.66
C TYR A 13 7.15 -1.70 1.45
N ILE A 14 6.15 -2.54 1.26
CA ILE A 14 6.02 -3.77 2.02
C ILE A 14 6.91 -4.86 1.45
N ASP A 15 6.87 -5.05 0.14
CA ASP A 15 7.58 -6.17 -0.49
C ASP A 15 9.06 -5.88 -0.70
N GLU A 16 9.37 -4.70 -1.18
CA GLU A 16 10.73 -4.37 -1.57
C GLU A 16 11.54 -3.82 -0.41
N TYR A 17 10.96 -2.86 0.29
CA TYR A 17 11.68 -2.23 1.40
C TYR A 17 11.46 -2.97 2.72
N LYS A 18 10.48 -3.86 2.76
CA LYS A 18 10.19 -4.63 3.98
C LYS A 18 9.87 -3.73 5.16
N TRP A 19 9.21 -2.64 4.91
CA TRP A 19 8.83 -1.74 5.97
C TRP A 19 7.63 -2.27 6.72
N GLY A 20 7.52 -1.91 8.00
CA GLY A 20 6.33 -2.22 8.77
C GLY A 20 5.16 -1.40 8.29
N TRP A 21 3.96 -1.83 8.69
CA TRP A 21 2.73 -1.16 8.26
C TRP A 21 2.66 0.28 8.76
N GLY A 22 3.15 0.51 9.99
CA GLY A 22 3.15 1.86 10.53
C GLY A 22 4.02 2.80 9.74
N ILE A 23 5.19 2.32 9.32
CA ILE A 23 6.10 3.13 8.53
C ILE A 23 5.50 3.39 7.16
N ALA A 24 4.92 2.36 6.56
CA ALA A 24 4.30 2.50 5.25
C ALA A 24 3.17 3.54 5.30
N ARG A 25 2.37 3.49 6.35
CA ARG A 25 1.27 4.44 6.52
C ARG A 25 1.80 5.86 6.58
N ARG A 26 2.86 6.06 7.35
CA ARG A 26 3.44 7.37 7.50
C ARG A 26 4.00 7.89 6.19
N GLN A 27 4.71 7.04 5.47
CA GLN A 27 5.31 7.45 4.21
C GLN A 27 4.26 7.78 3.16
N LEU A 28 3.20 6.99 3.11
CA LEU A 28 2.11 7.25 2.17
C LEU A 28 1.43 8.57 2.49
N ARG A 29 1.29 8.87 3.76
CA ARG A 29 0.69 10.13 4.15
C ARG A 29 1.53 11.30 3.69
N MET A 30 2.85 11.18 3.81
CA MET A 30 3.75 12.24 3.42
C MET A 30 3.83 12.38 1.91
N ARG A 31 3.76 11.26 1.21
CA ARG A 31 3.93 11.29 -0.23
C ARG A 31 2.64 11.63 -0.97
N PHE A 32 1.54 11.06 -0.54
CA PHE A 32 0.25 11.25 -1.22
C PHE A 32 -0.72 12.12 -0.45
N ASN A 33 -0.32 12.52 0.74
CA ASN A 33 -1.17 13.37 1.57
C ASN A 33 -2.49 12.69 1.92
N VAL A 34 -2.45 11.39 2.14
CA VAL A 34 -3.62 10.63 2.57
C VAL A 34 -3.27 9.83 3.80
N ASP A 35 -4.20 9.75 4.73
CA ASP A 35 -3.98 9.01 5.96
C ASP A 35 -4.85 7.76 5.93
N ILE A 36 -4.25 6.63 5.69
CA ILE A 36 -4.97 5.37 5.58
C ILE A 36 -4.62 4.51 6.79
N PRO A 37 -5.61 4.07 7.56
CA PRO A 37 -5.34 3.22 8.73
C PRO A 37 -4.67 1.91 8.32
N VAL A 38 -3.89 1.37 9.24
CA VAL A 38 -3.18 0.12 8.97
C VAL A 38 -4.11 -1.00 8.51
N PRO A 39 -5.26 -1.23 9.15
CA PRO A 39 -6.16 -2.29 8.68
C PRO A 39 -6.56 -2.11 7.23
N GLU A 40 -6.76 -0.88 6.82
CA GLU A 40 -7.14 -0.62 5.44
C GLU A 40 -5.97 -0.82 4.49
N LEU A 41 -4.77 -0.47 4.92
CA LEU A 41 -3.57 -0.71 4.12
C LEU A 41 -3.41 -2.20 3.87
N GLN A 42 -3.66 -3.00 4.89
CA GLN A 42 -3.56 -4.44 4.75
C GLN A 42 -4.60 -4.97 3.78
N GLN A 43 -5.78 -4.40 3.80
CA GLN A 43 -6.82 -4.78 2.87
C GLN A 43 -6.42 -4.48 1.44
N ILE A 44 -5.90 -3.27 1.21
CA ILE A 44 -5.47 -2.87 -0.11
C ILE A 44 -4.37 -3.79 -0.60
N TYR A 45 -3.42 -4.08 0.23
CA TYR A 45 -2.29 -4.93 -0.12
C TYR A 45 -2.78 -6.32 -0.50
N LYS A 46 -3.64 -6.88 0.33
CA LYS A 46 -4.15 -8.21 0.12
C LYS A 46 -4.95 -8.29 -1.18
N GLN A 47 -5.81 -7.33 -1.41
CA GLN A 47 -6.64 -7.34 -2.61
C GLN A 47 -5.81 -7.16 -3.86
N SER A 48 -4.78 -6.35 -3.80
CA SER A 48 -3.91 -6.15 -4.94
C SER A 48 -3.19 -7.43 -5.32
N LYS A 49 -2.78 -8.19 -4.31
CA LYS A 49 -2.09 -9.43 -4.57
C LYS A 49 -3.04 -10.47 -5.17
N ILE A 50 -4.24 -10.52 -4.65
CA ILE A 50 -5.21 -11.51 -5.10
C ILE A 50 -5.72 -11.19 -6.48
N LYS A 51 -5.99 -9.93 -6.74
CA LYS A 51 -6.55 -9.52 -8.02
C LYS A 51 -5.52 -9.36 -9.10
N ARG A 52 -4.30 -9.78 -8.85
CA ARG A 52 -3.27 -9.70 -9.84
C ARG A 52 -3.72 -10.38 -11.10
N PRO A 53 -3.56 -9.77 -12.25
CA PRO A 53 -3.95 -10.42 -13.51
C PRO A 53 -3.11 -11.66 -13.74
N ARG A 54 -3.79 -12.66 -14.23
CA ARG A 54 -3.11 -13.88 -14.58
C ARG A 54 -2.73 -13.81 -16.00
N VAL A 55 -1.61 -14.20 -16.26
CA VAL A 55 -1.21 -14.14 -17.65
C VAL A 55 -0.98 -15.47 -18.22
#